data_3a54b315e1ce9cc820e2dbc5b8b7253a
#
_entry.id   3a54b315e1ce9cc820e2dbc5b8b7253a
#
_cell.length_a   1.000
_cell.length_b   1.000
_cell.length_c   1.000
_cell.angle_alpha   90.00
_cell.angle_beta   90.00
_cell.angle_gamma   90.00
#
_symmetry.space_group_name_H-M   'P 1'
#
loop_
_entity.id
_entity.type
_entity.pdbx_description
1 polymer ?
#
loop_
_entity_poly.entity_id
_entity_poly.type
_entity_poly.pdbx_seq_one_letter_code
_entity_poly.pdbx_strand_id
1 'polypeptide(L)'
;RPGLRRALGRTYVVAAWLASVTAVVDTMSFDVTAASKAIFVLTAVLWFATTTLGFVRTLQRRFTERHEWMVRSYSLSLFVVSFSILVPALAATPLPTPVSYPLGLALSTTLNLAAAELWIRHHRTGSRRPEALGDLSTGAWRAVVSLPLGSR
;
A
#
# COMPACT_ATOMS: atom_id res chain seq x y z
N ARG A 1 7.15 23.62 0.80
CA ARG A 1 8.55 23.61 0.30
C ARG A 1 8.74 22.34 -0.53
N PRO A 2 8.83 22.45 -1.87
CA PRO A 2 8.89 21.26 -2.77
C PRO A 2 10.21 20.46 -2.59
N GLY A 3 11.29 21.12 -2.19
CA GLY A 3 12.58 20.44 -1.94
C GLY A 3 12.53 19.44 -0.78
N LEU A 4 11.88 19.79 0.32
CA LEU A 4 11.76 18.92 1.48
C LEU A 4 10.98 17.63 1.16
N ARG A 5 9.88 17.73 0.40
CA ARG A 5 9.09 16.55 -0.03
C ARG A 5 9.92 15.60 -0.91
N ARG A 6 10.77 16.14 -1.78
CA ARG A 6 11.66 15.32 -2.62
C ARG A 6 12.76 14.64 -1.80
N ALA A 7 13.35 15.37 -0.84
CA ALA A 7 14.35 14.81 0.04
C ALA A 7 13.77 13.67 0.88
N LEU A 8 12.65 13.90 1.58
CA LEU A 8 11.97 12.88 2.39
C LEU A 8 11.60 11.63 1.57
N GLY A 9 11.09 11.82 0.34
CA GLY A 9 10.77 10.68 -0.51
C GLY A 9 11.99 9.84 -0.92
N ARG A 10 13.11 10.48 -1.22
CA ARG A 10 14.37 9.77 -1.53
C ARG A 10 14.94 9.07 -0.30
N THR A 11 14.96 9.74 0.84
CA THR A 11 15.41 9.13 2.10
C THR A 11 14.58 7.91 2.47
N TYR A 12 13.25 7.97 2.32
CA TYR A 12 12.37 6.83 2.54
C TYR A 12 12.73 5.64 1.65
N VAL A 13 12.93 5.86 0.34
CA VAL A 13 13.24 4.78 -0.62
C VAL A 13 14.56 4.11 -0.26
N VAL A 14 15.60 4.90 0.01
CA VAL A 14 16.92 4.37 0.40
C VAL A 14 16.83 3.60 1.72
N ALA A 15 16.14 4.15 2.72
CA ALA A 15 15.95 3.48 4.01
C ALA A 15 15.16 2.17 3.86
N ALA A 16 14.11 2.13 3.04
CA ALA A 16 13.33 0.92 2.78
C ALA A 16 14.14 -0.16 2.04
N TRP A 17 15.00 0.23 1.09
CA TRP A 17 15.90 -0.71 0.42
C TRP A 17 16.91 -1.32 1.39
N LEU A 18 17.58 -0.48 2.19
CA LEU A 18 18.53 -0.96 3.19
C LEU A 18 17.83 -1.88 4.20
N ALA A 19 16.68 -1.46 4.73
CA ALA A 19 15.91 -2.27 5.68
C ALA A 19 15.46 -3.61 5.08
N SER A 20 15.02 -3.64 3.80
CA SER A 20 14.63 -4.88 3.13
C SER A 20 15.80 -5.86 2.99
N VAL A 21 16.97 -5.36 2.61
CA VAL A 21 18.18 -6.19 2.50
C VAL A 21 18.62 -6.69 3.87
N THR A 22 18.67 -5.81 4.87
CA THR A 22 19.03 -6.17 6.25
C THR A 22 18.05 -7.22 6.81
N ALA A 23 16.74 -7.07 6.58
CA ALA A 23 15.73 -8.03 7.01
C ALA A 23 15.95 -9.43 6.43
N VAL A 24 16.40 -9.55 5.17
CA VAL A 24 16.73 -10.84 4.57
C VAL A 24 17.96 -11.46 5.24
N VAL A 25 19.03 -10.66 5.45
CA VAL A 25 20.25 -11.12 6.11
C VAL A 25 19.97 -11.57 7.54
N ASP A 26 19.26 -10.75 8.31
CA ASP A 26 18.88 -11.08 9.70
C ASP A 26 18.06 -12.37 9.77
N THR A 27 17.11 -12.56 8.83
CA THR A 27 16.27 -13.76 8.78
C THR A 27 17.09 -15.05 8.63
N MET A 28 18.22 -15.01 7.94
CA MET A 28 19.11 -16.16 7.82
C MET A 28 19.80 -16.50 9.12
N SER A 29 20.07 -15.50 9.96
CA SER A 29 20.78 -15.65 11.26
C SER A 29 19.85 -16.12 12.39
N PHE A 30 18.54 -15.97 12.27
CA PHE A 30 17.59 -16.41 13.29
C PHE A 30 17.31 -17.91 13.21
N ASP A 31 17.24 -18.55 14.37
CA ASP A 31 16.85 -19.96 14.48
C ASP A 31 15.32 -20.12 14.56
N VAL A 32 14.68 -19.90 13.44
CA VAL A 32 13.23 -20.04 13.27
C VAL A 32 12.90 -21.08 12.19
N THR A 33 11.63 -21.52 12.17
CA THR A 33 11.18 -22.54 11.21
C THR A 33 11.39 -22.10 9.76
N ALA A 34 11.61 -23.04 8.85
CA ALA A 34 11.75 -22.75 7.41
C ALA A 34 10.54 -21.99 6.85
N ALA A 35 9.32 -22.29 7.33
CA ALA A 35 8.11 -21.58 6.96
C ALA A 35 8.17 -20.09 7.36
N SER A 36 8.64 -19.80 8.57
CA SER A 36 8.83 -18.42 9.05
C SER A 36 9.86 -17.67 8.21
N LYS A 37 11.00 -18.30 7.91
CA LYS A 37 12.03 -17.73 7.03
C LYS A 37 11.46 -17.38 5.66
N ALA A 38 10.71 -18.28 5.05
CA ALA A 38 10.09 -18.06 3.75
C ALA A 38 9.11 -16.86 3.76
N ILE A 39 8.28 -16.73 4.80
CA ILE A 39 7.34 -15.62 4.93
C ILE A 39 8.07 -14.29 5.13
N PHE A 40 9.12 -14.25 5.97
CA PHE A 40 9.92 -13.04 6.15
C PHE A 40 10.59 -12.60 4.86
N VAL A 41 11.24 -13.52 4.14
CA VAL A 41 11.89 -13.23 2.85
C VAL A 41 10.86 -12.73 1.83
N LEU A 42 9.71 -13.40 1.73
CA LEU A 42 8.63 -12.97 0.84
C LEU A 42 8.16 -11.55 1.18
N THR A 43 7.95 -11.25 2.46
CA THR A 43 7.53 -9.92 2.92
C THR A 43 8.58 -8.86 2.59
N ALA A 44 9.86 -9.15 2.81
CA ALA A 44 10.97 -8.24 2.47
C ALA A 44 11.06 -7.99 0.96
N VAL A 45 10.90 -9.03 0.13
CA VAL A 45 10.89 -8.91 -1.34
C VAL A 45 9.69 -8.09 -1.80
N LEU A 46 8.50 -8.32 -1.26
CA LEU A 46 7.31 -7.53 -1.56
C LEU A 46 7.51 -6.06 -1.18
N TRP A 47 8.11 -5.79 -0.02
CA TRP A 47 8.38 -4.43 0.41
C TRP A 47 9.40 -3.74 -0.50
N PHE A 48 10.48 -4.41 -0.84
CA PHE A 48 11.46 -3.91 -1.81
C PHE A 48 10.82 -3.62 -3.17
N ALA A 49 10.04 -4.56 -3.71
CA ALA A 49 9.40 -4.43 -5.01
C ALA A 49 8.38 -3.28 -5.04
N THR A 50 7.50 -3.18 -4.05
CA THR A 50 6.48 -2.11 -3.98
C THR A 50 7.11 -0.73 -3.85
N THR A 51 8.19 -0.61 -3.05
CA THR A 51 8.94 0.64 -2.90
C THR A 51 9.62 1.02 -4.22
N THR A 52 10.26 0.06 -4.88
CA THR A 52 10.96 0.29 -6.17
C THR A 52 9.97 0.68 -7.26
N LEU A 53 8.83 -0.01 -7.37
CA LEU A 53 7.79 0.35 -8.34
C LEU A 53 7.23 1.74 -8.07
N GLY A 54 6.96 2.11 -6.82
CA GLY A 54 6.53 3.45 -6.43
C GLY A 54 7.56 4.52 -6.84
N PHE A 55 8.84 4.23 -6.67
CA PHE A 55 9.93 5.12 -7.09
C PHE A 55 10.02 5.26 -8.61
N VAL A 56 9.97 4.15 -9.36
CA VAL A 56 10.00 4.15 -10.84
C VAL A 56 8.82 4.92 -11.41
N ARG A 57 7.60 4.74 -10.87
CA ARG A 57 6.41 5.51 -11.28
C ARG A 57 6.55 7.00 -10.99
N THR A 58 7.31 7.36 -9.95
CA THR A 58 7.67 8.76 -9.69
C THR A 58 8.53 9.34 -10.82
N LEU A 59 9.53 8.61 -11.28
CA LEU A 59 10.39 9.04 -12.39
C LEU A 59 9.61 9.17 -13.71
N GLN A 60 8.64 8.29 -13.93
CA GLN A 60 7.76 8.30 -15.11
C GLN A 60 6.64 9.37 -15.05
N ARG A 61 6.58 10.19 -13.99
CA ARG A 61 5.55 11.20 -13.73
C ARG A 61 4.11 10.65 -13.67
N ARG A 62 3.94 9.34 -13.42
CA ARG A 62 2.63 8.69 -13.26
C ARG A 62 2.19 8.78 -11.79
N PHE A 63 1.69 9.94 -11.40
CA PHE A 63 1.44 10.27 -9.98
C PHE A 63 0.35 9.41 -9.33
N THR A 64 -0.70 9.03 -10.05
CA THR A 64 -1.77 8.16 -9.53
C THR A 64 -1.24 6.77 -9.20
N GLU A 65 -0.55 6.13 -10.15
CA GLU A 65 0.05 4.82 -9.95
C GLU A 65 1.12 4.83 -8.85
N ARG A 66 1.92 5.92 -8.78
CA ARG A 66 2.87 6.14 -7.69
C ARG A 66 2.19 6.08 -6.32
N HIS A 67 1.05 6.77 -6.17
CA HIS A 67 0.32 6.82 -4.90
C HIS A 67 -0.08 5.42 -4.43
N GLU A 68 -0.62 4.61 -5.31
CA GLU A 68 -1.03 3.23 -5.01
C GLU A 68 0.13 2.33 -4.59
N TRP A 69 1.26 2.40 -5.29
CA TRP A 69 2.45 1.63 -4.93
C TRP A 69 3.06 2.07 -3.61
N MET A 70 3.05 3.38 -3.32
CA MET A 70 3.51 3.92 -2.05
C MET A 70 2.61 3.52 -0.89
N VAL A 71 1.28 3.47 -1.08
CA VAL A 71 0.35 2.98 -0.05
C VAL A 71 0.64 1.52 0.30
N ARG A 72 0.89 0.67 -0.70
CA ARG A 72 1.29 -0.73 -0.45
C ARG A 72 2.62 -0.81 0.29
N SER A 73 3.61 -0.01 -0.10
CA SER A 73 4.91 0.04 0.57
C SER A 73 4.79 0.49 2.04
N TYR A 74 3.99 1.53 2.32
CA TYR A 74 3.75 1.99 3.70
C TYR A 74 3.00 0.94 4.54
N SER A 75 2.03 0.24 3.96
CA SER A 75 1.33 -0.84 4.65
C SER A 75 2.27 -1.98 5.03
N LEU A 76 3.22 -2.32 4.15
CA LEU A 76 4.26 -3.30 4.48
C LEU A 76 5.24 -2.78 5.54
N SER A 77 5.51 -1.47 5.60
CA SER A 77 6.30 -0.88 6.70
C SER A 77 5.59 -1.03 8.06
N LEU A 78 4.25 -1.06 8.09
CA LEU A 78 3.47 -1.30 9.30
C LEU A 78 3.44 -2.79 9.71
N PHE A 79 4.00 -3.68 8.90
CA PHE A 79 4.12 -5.10 9.22
C PHE A 79 4.72 -5.35 10.60
N VAL A 80 5.78 -4.61 10.97
CA VAL A 80 6.45 -4.75 12.28
C VAL A 80 5.48 -4.50 13.43
N VAL A 81 4.61 -3.49 13.31
CA VAL A 81 3.60 -3.16 14.33
C VAL A 81 2.56 -4.28 14.43
N SER A 82 2.00 -4.69 13.30
CA SER A 82 1.01 -5.78 13.27
C SER A 82 1.59 -7.10 13.76
N PHE A 83 2.81 -7.42 13.37
CA PHE A 83 3.55 -8.58 13.82
C PHE A 83 3.78 -8.58 15.34
N SER A 84 4.17 -7.43 15.92
CA SER A 84 4.41 -7.27 17.36
C SER A 84 3.15 -7.46 18.22
N ILE A 85 1.97 -7.33 17.61
CA ILE A 85 0.68 -7.56 18.28
C ILE A 85 0.19 -8.99 18.03
N LEU A 86 0.18 -9.43 16.77
CA LEU A 86 -0.45 -10.69 16.37
C LEU A 86 0.34 -11.92 16.84
N VAL A 87 1.67 -11.87 16.84
CA VAL A 87 2.46 -13.03 17.27
C VAL A 87 2.30 -13.32 18.76
N PRO A 88 2.41 -12.35 19.69
CA PRO A 88 2.13 -12.60 21.10
C PRO A 88 0.67 -13.02 21.35
N ALA A 89 -0.28 -12.42 20.62
CA ALA A 89 -1.70 -12.79 20.74
C ALA A 89 -1.94 -14.26 20.35
N LEU A 90 -1.33 -14.74 19.28
CA LEU A 90 -1.40 -16.14 18.87
C LEU A 90 -0.61 -17.06 19.80
N ALA A 91 0.51 -16.60 20.34
CA ALA A 91 1.28 -17.36 21.32
C ALA A 91 0.51 -17.58 22.66
N ALA A 92 -0.41 -16.70 22.99
CA ALA A 92 -1.33 -16.87 24.11
C ALA A 92 -2.44 -17.91 23.88
N THR A 93 -2.59 -18.42 22.66
CA THR A 93 -3.53 -19.51 22.33
C THR A 93 -2.87 -20.88 22.57
N PRO A 94 -3.64 -21.98 22.71
CA PRO A 94 -3.07 -23.33 22.89
C PRO A 94 -2.41 -23.89 21.62
N LEU A 95 -2.08 -23.08 20.65
CA LEU A 95 -1.40 -23.49 19.42
C LEU A 95 0.10 -23.73 19.65
N PRO A 96 0.68 -24.79 19.07
CA PRO A 96 2.11 -25.03 19.15
C PRO A 96 2.91 -23.87 18.53
N THR A 97 4.01 -23.46 19.15
CA THR A 97 4.87 -22.36 18.67
C THR A 97 5.30 -22.51 17.20
N PRO A 98 5.65 -23.73 16.70
CA PRO A 98 5.99 -23.90 15.29
C PRO A 98 4.86 -23.52 14.30
N VAL A 99 3.61 -23.46 14.76
CA VAL A 99 2.44 -23.08 13.96
C VAL A 99 2.01 -21.63 14.23
N SER A 100 1.94 -21.23 15.51
CA SER A 100 1.46 -19.88 15.90
C SER A 100 2.35 -18.77 15.35
N TYR A 101 3.66 -18.96 15.36
CA TYR A 101 4.62 -17.95 14.91
C TYR A 101 4.53 -17.66 13.39
N PRO A 102 4.65 -18.66 12.47
CA PRO A 102 4.50 -18.41 11.04
C PRO A 102 3.10 -17.95 10.66
N LEU A 103 2.06 -18.40 11.40
CA LEU A 103 0.69 -17.94 11.19
C LEU A 103 0.55 -16.44 11.52
N GLY A 104 1.12 -15.98 12.62
CA GLY A 104 1.15 -14.57 13.01
C GLY A 104 1.86 -13.69 11.97
N LEU A 105 2.97 -14.18 11.41
CA LEU A 105 3.70 -13.51 10.33
C LEU A 105 2.85 -13.40 9.05
N ALA A 106 2.25 -14.50 8.61
CA ALA A 106 1.42 -14.54 7.42
C ALA A 106 0.19 -13.62 7.56
N LEU A 107 -0.49 -13.68 8.70
CA LEU A 107 -1.63 -12.80 9.00
C LEU A 107 -1.23 -11.33 9.01
N SER A 108 -0.10 -10.96 9.63
CA SER A 108 0.39 -9.58 9.66
C SER A 108 0.62 -9.03 8.26
N THR A 109 1.30 -9.79 7.40
CA THR A 109 1.55 -9.39 6.02
C THR A 109 0.26 -9.27 5.21
N THR A 110 -0.62 -10.27 5.32
CA THR A 110 -1.87 -10.34 4.55
C THR A 110 -2.83 -9.22 4.95
N LEU A 111 -3.02 -8.98 6.25
CA LEU A 111 -3.90 -7.94 6.77
C LEU A 111 -3.44 -6.54 6.32
N ASN A 112 -2.15 -6.26 6.39
CA ASN A 112 -1.61 -4.97 5.96
C ASN A 112 -1.80 -4.75 4.45
N LEU A 113 -1.54 -5.77 3.62
CA LEU A 113 -1.77 -5.67 2.18
C LEU A 113 -3.27 -5.58 1.84
N ALA A 114 -4.12 -6.34 2.53
CA ALA A 114 -5.56 -6.26 2.34
C ALA A 114 -6.11 -4.87 2.71
N ALA A 115 -5.66 -4.30 3.82
CA ALA A 115 -6.02 -2.94 4.23
C ALA A 115 -5.60 -1.90 3.18
N ALA A 116 -4.38 -2.01 2.63
CA ALA A 116 -3.91 -1.15 1.55
C ALA A 116 -4.78 -1.26 0.30
N GLU A 117 -5.11 -2.49 -0.11
CA GLU A 117 -5.92 -2.73 -1.31
C GLU A 117 -7.36 -2.24 -1.15
N LEU A 118 -7.98 -2.46 0.01
CA LEU A 118 -9.31 -1.94 0.32
C LEU A 118 -9.32 -0.41 0.31
N TRP A 119 -8.30 0.22 0.88
CA TRP A 119 -8.16 1.68 0.89
C TRP A 119 -8.00 2.24 -0.53
N ILE A 120 -7.17 1.62 -1.38
CA ILE A 120 -6.97 2.01 -2.77
C ILE A 120 -8.28 1.88 -3.56
N ARG A 121 -9.00 0.75 -3.41
CA ARG A 121 -10.28 0.52 -4.09
C ARG A 121 -11.32 1.55 -3.70
N HIS A 122 -11.44 1.84 -2.40
CA HIS A 122 -12.39 2.83 -1.90
C HIS A 122 -12.15 4.22 -2.49
N HIS A 123 -10.90 4.64 -2.58
CA HIS A 123 -10.53 5.95 -3.14
C HIS A 123 -10.70 6.01 -4.66
N ARG A 124 -10.44 4.93 -5.39
CA ARG A 124 -10.71 4.85 -6.83
C ARG A 124 -12.20 5.01 -7.16
N THR A 125 -13.07 4.43 -6.34
CA THR A 125 -14.52 4.49 -6.56
C THR A 125 -15.06 5.90 -6.27
N GLY A 126 -14.52 6.60 -5.28
CA GLY A 126 -14.91 7.97 -4.93
C GLY A 126 -14.54 9.02 -5.98
N SER A 127 -13.42 8.85 -6.69
CA SER A 127 -12.97 9.81 -7.70
C SER A 127 -13.72 9.75 -9.03
N ARG A 128 -14.44 8.67 -9.32
CA ARG A 128 -15.28 8.55 -10.52
C ARG A 128 -16.67 9.22 -10.41
N ARG A 129 -17.10 9.54 -9.19
CA ARG A 129 -18.43 10.12 -8.94
C ARG A 129 -18.61 11.59 -9.38
N PRO A 130 -17.60 12.48 -9.28
CA PRO A 130 -17.76 13.88 -9.68
C PRO A 130 -17.93 14.08 -11.19
N GLU A 131 -17.29 13.26 -12.03
CA GLU A 131 -17.35 13.41 -13.49
C GLU A 131 -18.75 13.11 -14.04
N ALA A 132 -19.42 12.09 -13.51
CA ALA A 132 -20.78 11.74 -13.93
C ALA A 132 -21.80 12.82 -13.59
N LEU A 133 -21.64 13.51 -12.44
CA LEU A 133 -22.52 14.60 -12.03
C LEU A 133 -22.22 15.91 -12.80
N GLY A 134 -20.95 16.16 -13.14
CA GLY A 134 -20.52 17.31 -13.93
C GLY A 134 -21.07 17.24 -15.36
N ASP A 135 -21.08 16.05 -15.95
CA ASP A 135 -21.57 15.83 -17.31
C ASP A 135 -23.10 16.02 -17.42
N LEU A 136 -23.85 15.57 -16.41
CA LEU A 136 -25.30 15.79 -16.32
C LEU A 136 -25.66 17.28 -16.15
N SER A 137 -24.89 18.03 -15.36
CA SER A 137 -25.13 19.46 -15.17
C SER A 137 -24.83 20.25 -16.45
N THR A 138 -23.73 19.94 -17.13
CA THR A 138 -23.32 20.58 -18.37
C THR A 138 -24.28 20.26 -19.52
N GLY A 139 -24.78 19.04 -19.56
CA GLY A 139 -25.83 18.63 -20.51
C GLY A 139 -27.15 19.38 -20.31
N ALA A 140 -27.57 19.53 -19.04
CA ALA A 140 -28.78 20.28 -18.68
C ALA A 140 -28.70 21.75 -19.05
N TRP A 141 -27.56 22.40 -18.78
CA TRP A 141 -27.35 23.81 -19.17
C TRP A 141 -27.36 24.02 -20.70
N ARG A 142 -26.74 23.12 -21.46
CA ARG A 142 -26.78 23.19 -22.93
C ARG A 142 -28.20 23.06 -23.48
N ALA A 143 -29.03 22.19 -22.91
CA ALA A 143 -30.41 21.99 -23.29
C ALA A 143 -31.24 23.26 -23.01
N VAL A 144 -31.02 23.94 -21.89
CA VAL A 144 -31.71 25.20 -21.53
C VAL A 144 -31.33 26.35 -22.47
N VAL A 145 -30.05 26.47 -22.81
CA VAL A 145 -29.53 27.56 -23.67
C VAL A 145 -29.94 27.37 -25.13
N SER A 146 -30.24 26.14 -25.57
CA SER A 146 -30.67 25.84 -26.93
C SER A 146 -32.17 26.01 -27.17
N LEU A 147 -32.96 26.41 -26.17
CA LEU A 147 -34.38 26.72 -26.36
C LEU A 147 -34.51 28.00 -27.21
N PRO A 148 -35.22 27.94 -28.34
CA PRO A 148 -35.44 29.10 -29.18
C PRO A 148 -36.24 30.16 -28.40
N LEU A 149 -35.62 31.30 -28.10
CA LEU A 149 -36.34 32.46 -27.59
C LEU A 149 -37.37 32.85 -28.64
N GLY A 150 -38.64 32.55 -28.35
CA GLY A 150 -39.73 32.77 -29.24
C GLY A 150 -39.75 34.22 -29.75
N SER A 151 -39.70 34.36 -31.09
CA SER A 151 -40.00 35.60 -31.79
C SER A 151 -41.47 35.99 -31.54
N ARG A 152 -41.67 37.05 -30.83
CA ARG A 152 -42.91 37.83 -30.91
C ARG A 152 -42.63 39.12 -31.68
#